data_d86a1e47d9d73593a92412580093372e
#
_entry.id   d86a1e47d9d73593a92412580093372e
#
_cell.length_a   1.000
_cell.length_b   1.000
_cell.length_c   1.000
_cell.angle_alpha   90.00
_cell.angle_beta   90.00
_cell.angle_gamma   90.00
#
_symmetry.space_group_name_H-M   'P 1'
#
loop_
_entity.id
_entity.type
_entity.pdbx_description
1 polymer ?
#
loop_
_entity_poly.entity_id
_entity_poly.type
_entity_poly.pdbx_seq_one_letter_code
_entity_poly.pdbx_strand_id
1 'polypeptide(L)'
;MKRTLLNAFLVRMGLGAAFCVLLSLLHAPWWLQLLDACLVALLVAVFSVRVVRRALASVLLARNDASALRLADHFTDFDVLAAEIAHKENEQEQQHSRTDDDRRKLETLLDSMSDFVLAVDAAGRIAWTNEPMRRIPGFTGNVRTGHALVQTIRVPEVLECARIALEEREIAERSAVRFPTGRIFSISASPMPDQGAVIVFRDVTRLEHVEHAQREFVANVSHELRTPLTSILGYVEMLVDDAENTPGTSEASREFLAAIYKNAVRMGRLTEDLLVMEKVESGDRELQPIPVHTAALLREAVIAVKGLLREDTKFEVTEAADMLVKADNDAVLQVFANLIENALAYGRGPQGTRIIISSELSTMDPGSVIFSVEDFGAGIASEHRDRIFERFYRADKARSRGSGGTGLGLSIAKHLVEAHGGSIWVESELGHGSRFCFTLPVAEEPAGEVSYRAS
;
A
#
# COMPACT_ATOMS: atom_id res chain seq x y z
N MET A 1 40.58 55.97 -24.69
CA MET A 1 41.95 55.49 -24.36
C MET A 1 42.63 54.70 -25.49
N LYS A 2 41.95 53.94 -26.37
CA LYS A 2 42.53 53.29 -27.57
C LYS A 2 43.28 54.25 -28.49
N ARG A 3 42.74 55.43 -28.75
CA ARG A 3 43.35 56.45 -29.57
C ARG A 3 44.68 56.99 -28.98
N THR A 4 44.84 57.00 -27.67
CA THR A 4 46.06 57.52 -27.04
C THR A 4 47.26 56.57 -27.15
N LEU A 5 47.06 55.23 -27.01
CA LEU A 5 48.14 54.25 -27.14
C LEU A 5 48.57 54.05 -28.61
N LEU A 6 47.59 53.98 -29.50
CA LEU A 6 47.86 53.87 -30.96
C LEU A 6 48.54 55.20 -31.43
N ASN A 7 48.03 56.34 -30.98
CA ASN A 7 48.66 57.63 -31.29
C ASN A 7 50.07 57.75 -30.71
N ALA A 8 50.28 57.28 -29.45
CA ALA A 8 51.62 57.28 -28.85
C ALA A 8 52.59 56.31 -29.59
N PHE A 9 52.07 55.20 -30.09
CA PHE A 9 52.85 54.26 -30.92
C PHE A 9 53.15 54.82 -32.29
N LEU A 10 52.16 55.38 -32.98
CA LEU A 10 52.32 56.04 -34.26
C LEU A 10 53.26 57.24 -34.19
N VAL A 11 53.18 58.05 -33.14
CA VAL A 11 54.08 59.16 -32.86
C VAL A 11 55.53 58.68 -32.68
N ARG A 12 55.76 57.61 -31.95
CA ARG A 12 57.09 57.03 -31.73
C ARG A 12 57.66 56.40 -33.00
N MET A 13 56.79 55.70 -33.74
CA MET A 13 57.23 55.22 -35.08
C MET A 13 57.51 56.34 -36.04
N GLY A 14 56.72 57.40 -36.08
CA GLY A 14 56.90 58.58 -36.85
C GLY A 14 58.22 59.33 -36.47
N LEU A 15 58.50 59.45 -35.16
CA LEU A 15 59.76 60.01 -34.70
C LEU A 15 60.98 59.15 -35.09
N GLY A 16 60.90 57.80 -35.00
CA GLY A 16 61.95 56.89 -35.45
C GLY A 16 62.18 57.01 -36.95
N ALA A 17 61.14 57.00 -37.79
CA ALA A 17 61.22 57.21 -39.21
C ALA A 17 61.78 58.59 -39.57
N ALA A 18 61.38 59.64 -38.89
CA ALA A 18 61.94 61.01 -39.09
C ALA A 18 63.42 61.08 -38.70
N PHE A 19 63.81 60.34 -37.64
CA PHE A 19 65.18 60.25 -37.20
C PHE A 19 66.06 59.49 -38.24
N CYS A 20 65.57 58.41 -38.82
CA CYS A 20 66.20 57.72 -39.91
C CYS A 20 66.44 58.64 -41.16
N VAL A 21 65.36 59.40 -41.49
CA VAL A 21 65.47 60.38 -42.60
C VAL A 21 66.52 61.49 -42.29
N LEU A 22 66.53 61.95 -41.07
CA LEU A 22 67.49 62.96 -40.60
C LEU A 22 68.90 62.42 -40.61
N LEU A 23 69.13 61.17 -40.17
CA LEU A 23 70.46 60.51 -40.27
C LEU A 23 70.93 60.31 -41.71
N SER A 24 70.00 60.00 -42.60
CA SER A 24 70.33 59.91 -44.04
C SER A 24 70.68 61.25 -44.66
N LEU A 25 70.02 62.33 -44.35
CA LEU A 25 70.31 63.71 -44.76
C LEU A 25 71.64 64.24 -44.25
N LEU A 26 72.09 63.81 -43.07
CA LEU A 26 73.33 64.18 -42.41
C LEU A 26 74.53 63.35 -42.89
N HIS A 27 74.40 62.52 -43.95
CA HIS A 27 75.45 61.64 -44.48
C HIS A 27 76.06 60.76 -43.35
N ALA A 28 75.25 60.36 -42.36
CA ALA A 28 75.70 59.49 -41.28
C ALA A 28 76.16 58.11 -41.80
N PRO A 29 77.20 57.54 -41.22
CA PRO A 29 77.71 56.27 -41.69
C PRO A 29 76.62 55.18 -41.64
N TRP A 30 76.65 54.34 -42.66
CA TRP A 30 75.58 53.31 -42.89
C TRP A 30 75.28 52.40 -41.67
N TRP A 31 76.29 52.14 -40.83
CA TRP A 31 76.10 51.35 -39.59
C TRP A 31 75.19 52.05 -38.57
N LEU A 32 75.18 53.39 -38.50
CA LEU A 32 74.28 54.13 -37.63
C LEU A 32 72.83 54.05 -38.09
N GLN A 33 72.60 54.07 -39.39
CA GLN A 33 71.25 53.87 -39.96
C GLN A 33 70.73 52.45 -39.73
N LEU A 34 71.62 51.43 -39.85
CA LEU A 34 71.31 50.06 -39.53
C LEU A 34 70.98 49.87 -38.06
N LEU A 35 71.71 50.53 -37.18
CA LEU A 35 71.52 50.42 -35.74
C LEU A 35 70.11 51.04 -35.31
N ASP A 36 69.75 52.17 -35.95
CA ASP A 36 68.44 52.79 -35.69
C ASP A 36 67.31 51.94 -36.25
N ALA A 37 67.45 51.37 -37.45
CA ALA A 37 66.49 50.47 -38.06
C ALA A 37 66.28 49.19 -37.17
N CYS A 38 67.39 48.61 -36.63
CA CYS A 38 67.33 47.50 -35.74
C CYS A 38 66.66 47.91 -34.43
N LEU A 39 66.89 49.08 -33.87
CA LEU A 39 66.26 49.57 -32.67
C LEU A 39 64.73 49.75 -32.81
N VAL A 40 64.31 50.33 -33.94
CA VAL A 40 62.91 50.49 -34.30
C VAL A 40 62.23 49.13 -34.45
N ALA A 41 62.89 48.19 -35.21
CA ALA A 41 62.38 46.84 -35.38
C ALA A 41 62.23 46.10 -34.01
N LEU A 42 63.22 46.26 -33.11
CA LEU A 42 63.18 45.67 -31.80
C LEU A 42 62.06 46.28 -30.97
N LEU A 43 61.87 47.59 -31.04
CA LEU A 43 60.73 48.26 -30.29
C LEU A 43 59.38 47.80 -30.81
N VAL A 44 59.20 47.63 -32.12
CA VAL A 44 57.97 47.10 -32.71
C VAL A 44 57.77 45.65 -32.33
N ALA A 45 58.78 44.79 -32.32
CA ALA A 45 58.70 43.42 -31.91
C ALA A 45 58.34 43.30 -30.43
N VAL A 46 59.01 44.06 -29.56
CA VAL A 46 58.70 44.08 -28.10
C VAL A 46 57.27 44.58 -27.83
N PHE A 47 56.83 45.60 -28.57
CA PHE A 47 55.48 46.11 -28.47
C PHE A 47 54.45 45.07 -28.91
N SER A 48 54.66 44.47 -30.07
CA SER A 48 53.77 43.40 -30.61
C SER A 48 53.66 42.18 -29.67
N VAL A 49 54.78 41.71 -29.12
CA VAL A 49 54.79 40.63 -28.14
C VAL A 49 54.04 41.05 -26.84
N ARG A 50 54.21 42.26 -26.37
CA ARG A 50 53.48 42.75 -25.21
C ARG A 50 51.98 42.87 -25.47
N VAL A 51 51.55 43.32 -26.62
CA VAL A 51 50.13 43.40 -27.01
C VAL A 51 49.52 42.00 -27.10
N VAL A 52 50.17 41.05 -27.81
CA VAL A 52 49.69 39.66 -27.92
C VAL A 52 49.64 38.96 -26.54
N ARG A 53 50.68 39.15 -25.71
CA ARG A 53 50.74 38.57 -24.39
C ARG A 53 49.65 39.10 -23.44
N ARG A 54 49.31 40.42 -23.55
CA ARG A 54 48.18 41.01 -22.77
C ARG A 54 46.83 40.51 -23.30
N ALA A 55 46.64 40.44 -24.60
CA ALA A 55 45.42 39.92 -25.18
C ALA A 55 45.21 38.43 -24.81
N LEU A 56 46.28 37.61 -24.83
CA LEU A 56 46.20 36.21 -24.38
C LEU A 56 45.90 36.09 -22.90
N ALA A 57 46.51 36.97 -22.06
CA ALA A 57 46.26 36.99 -20.62
C ALA A 57 44.82 37.41 -20.29
N SER A 58 44.23 38.38 -21.04
CA SER A 58 42.83 38.76 -20.80
C SER A 58 41.85 37.66 -21.18
N VAL A 59 42.09 36.90 -22.25
CA VAL A 59 41.28 35.72 -22.63
C VAL A 59 41.41 34.58 -21.63
N LEU A 60 42.62 34.34 -21.12
CA LEU A 60 42.86 33.29 -20.10
C LEU A 60 42.26 33.66 -18.73
N LEU A 61 42.30 34.93 -18.35
CA LEU A 61 41.68 35.40 -17.10
C LEU A 61 40.14 35.43 -17.16
N ALA A 62 39.58 35.81 -18.31
CA ALA A 62 38.14 35.76 -18.54
C ALA A 62 37.54 34.34 -18.43
N ARG A 63 38.35 33.31 -18.69
CA ARG A 63 37.93 31.91 -18.50
C ARG A 63 37.83 31.48 -17.06
N ASN A 64 38.54 32.12 -16.13
CA ASN A 64 38.56 31.70 -14.72
C ASN A 64 37.81 32.59 -13.76
N ASP A 65 37.51 33.84 -14.06
CA ASP A 65 36.80 34.73 -13.13
C ASP A 65 36.16 35.93 -13.83
N ALA A 66 34.81 36.00 -13.80
CA ALA A 66 34.05 37.12 -14.38
C ALA A 66 34.32 38.48 -13.67
N SER A 67 34.89 38.46 -12.49
CA SER A 67 35.25 39.68 -11.74
C SER A 67 36.56 40.30 -12.20
N ALA A 68 37.45 39.55 -12.84
CA ALA A 68 38.73 40.05 -13.37
C ALA A 68 38.58 40.95 -14.62
N LEU A 69 37.43 40.90 -15.27
CA LEU A 69 37.08 41.72 -16.46
C LEU A 69 37.03 43.26 -16.14
N ARG A 70 36.88 43.64 -14.90
CA ARG A 70 36.81 45.06 -14.51
C ARG A 70 38.17 45.80 -14.45
N LEU A 71 39.28 45.06 -14.62
CA LEU A 71 40.65 45.61 -14.51
C LEU A 71 41.37 45.74 -15.85
N ALA A 72 40.77 45.29 -16.98
CA ALA A 72 41.42 45.30 -18.29
C ALA A 72 40.94 46.49 -19.14
N ASP A 73 41.28 47.68 -18.77
CA ASP A 73 40.76 48.95 -19.33
C ASP A 73 41.36 49.40 -20.66
N HIS A 74 41.93 48.51 -21.51
CA HIS A 74 42.75 48.96 -22.63
C HIS A 74 42.54 48.28 -24.01
N PHE A 75 41.64 47.29 -24.18
CA PHE A 75 41.37 46.67 -25.52
C PHE A 75 39.91 46.33 -25.70
N THR A 76 39.08 47.25 -26.16
CA THR A 76 37.61 47.10 -26.23
C THR A 76 37.10 45.99 -27.12
N ASP A 77 37.81 45.52 -28.14
CA ASP A 77 37.33 44.48 -29.07
C ASP A 77 37.61 43.05 -28.53
N PHE A 78 38.75 42.86 -27.86
CA PHE A 78 39.07 41.59 -27.19
C PHE A 78 38.32 41.44 -25.88
N ASP A 79 38.04 42.53 -25.17
CA ASP A 79 37.26 42.53 -23.94
C ASP A 79 35.79 42.19 -24.25
N VAL A 80 35.24 42.68 -25.37
CA VAL A 80 33.87 42.33 -25.80
C VAL A 80 33.79 40.88 -26.20
N LEU A 81 34.76 40.35 -26.93
CA LEU A 81 34.78 38.94 -27.34
C LEU A 81 34.98 38.01 -26.13
N ALA A 82 35.84 38.36 -25.18
CA ALA A 82 36.05 37.59 -23.97
C ALA A 82 34.79 37.59 -23.08
N ALA A 83 34.09 38.72 -23.00
CA ALA A 83 32.81 38.82 -22.26
C ALA A 83 31.70 38.00 -22.93
N GLU A 84 31.66 37.97 -24.26
CA GLU A 84 30.68 37.17 -25.04
C GLU A 84 30.92 35.66 -24.91
N ILE A 85 32.21 35.24 -24.93
CA ILE A 85 32.56 33.84 -24.65
C ILE A 85 32.22 33.42 -23.23
N ALA A 86 32.59 34.24 -22.25
CA ALA A 86 32.26 33.97 -20.83
C ALA A 86 30.75 33.95 -20.58
N HIS A 87 29.98 34.80 -21.25
CA HIS A 87 28.53 34.79 -21.16
C HIS A 87 27.93 33.52 -21.76
N LYS A 88 28.40 33.08 -22.94
CA LYS A 88 27.95 31.81 -23.53
C LYS A 88 28.34 30.57 -22.72
N GLU A 89 29.54 30.53 -22.17
CA GLU A 89 29.98 29.43 -21.29
C GLU A 89 29.09 29.38 -20.03
N ASN A 90 28.80 30.54 -19.41
CA ASN A 90 27.91 30.62 -18.24
C ASN A 90 26.46 30.27 -18.57
N GLU A 91 25.94 30.65 -19.74
CA GLU A 91 24.63 30.23 -20.22
C GLU A 91 24.56 28.71 -20.43
N GLN A 92 25.61 28.10 -21.03
CA GLN A 92 25.70 26.67 -21.22
C GLN A 92 25.77 25.91 -19.87
N GLU A 93 26.60 26.39 -18.93
CA GLU A 93 26.68 25.81 -17.58
C GLU A 93 25.35 25.92 -16.85
N GLN A 94 24.66 27.08 -16.94
CA GLN A 94 23.34 27.24 -16.36
C GLN A 94 22.27 26.35 -17.02
N GLN A 95 22.32 26.17 -18.33
CA GLN A 95 21.42 25.24 -19.02
C GLN A 95 21.69 23.80 -18.62
N HIS A 96 22.95 23.36 -18.55
CA HIS A 96 23.30 22.03 -18.06
C HIS A 96 22.86 21.82 -16.61
N SER A 97 23.13 22.77 -15.75
CA SER A 97 22.72 22.70 -14.33
C SER A 97 21.20 22.61 -14.18
N ARG A 98 20.42 23.40 -14.94
CA ARG A 98 18.96 23.33 -14.94
C ARG A 98 18.44 21.98 -15.45
N THR A 99 19.02 21.47 -16.52
CA THR A 99 18.64 20.16 -17.08
C THR A 99 18.93 19.02 -16.10
N ASP A 100 20.08 19.08 -15.42
CA ASP A 100 20.45 18.10 -14.39
C ASP A 100 19.55 18.21 -13.15
N ASP A 101 19.20 19.43 -12.71
CA ASP A 101 18.28 19.63 -11.60
C ASP A 101 16.86 19.17 -11.91
N ASP A 102 16.36 19.44 -13.11
CA ASP A 102 15.04 18.97 -13.54
C ASP A 102 15.01 17.43 -13.69
N ARG A 103 16.07 16.84 -14.21
CA ARG A 103 16.23 15.38 -14.25
C ARG A 103 16.22 14.77 -12.85
N ARG A 104 16.98 15.32 -11.90
CA ARG A 104 17.00 14.84 -10.49
C ARG A 104 15.64 14.97 -9.82
N LYS A 105 14.92 16.07 -10.09
CA LYS A 105 13.55 16.25 -9.57
C LYS A 105 12.61 15.19 -10.13
N LEU A 106 12.66 14.91 -11.43
CA LEU A 106 11.85 13.86 -12.05
C LEU A 106 12.21 12.46 -11.51
N GLU A 107 13.49 12.14 -11.37
CA GLU A 107 13.94 10.88 -10.77
C GLU A 107 13.43 10.77 -9.33
N THR A 108 13.52 11.83 -8.51
CA THR A 108 13.02 11.84 -7.14
C THR A 108 11.50 11.65 -7.07
N LEU A 109 10.75 12.27 -7.98
CA LEU A 109 9.31 12.09 -8.05
C LEU A 109 8.94 10.64 -8.41
N LEU A 110 9.59 10.06 -9.40
CA LEU A 110 9.37 8.67 -9.81
C LEU A 110 9.78 7.67 -8.72
N ASP A 111 10.84 7.95 -7.98
CA ASP A 111 11.31 7.11 -6.86
C ASP A 111 10.42 7.23 -5.62
N SER A 112 9.68 8.34 -5.46
CA SER A 112 8.71 8.54 -4.38
C SER A 112 7.34 7.93 -4.65
N MET A 113 7.04 7.52 -5.89
CA MET A 113 5.79 6.85 -6.23
C MET A 113 5.74 5.46 -5.64
N SER A 114 4.54 5.02 -5.24
CA SER A 114 4.30 3.64 -4.80
C SER A 114 4.19 2.64 -5.96
N ASP A 115 3.94 3.13 -7.17
CA ASP A 115 3.86 2.30 -8.37
C ASP A 115 5.28 1.90 -8.86
N PHE A 116 5.39 0.72 -9.42
CA PHE A 116 6.65 0.19 -9.96
C PHE A 116 6.75 0.55 -11.43
N VAL A 117 7.80 1.27 -11.80
CA VAL A 117 7.96 1.79 -13.15
C VAL A 117 9.27 1.29 -13.76
N LEU A 118 9.18 0.79 -14.98
CA LEU A 118 10.34 0.46 -15.79
C LEU A 118 10.17 1.00 -17.22
N ALA A 119 11.26 1.40 -17.83
CA ALA A 119 11.33 1.78 -19.23
C ALA A 119 12.18 0.77 -20.00
N VAL A 120 11.74 0.41 -21.19
CA VAL A 120 12.47 -0.44 -22.14
C VAL A 120 12.82 0.35 -23.38
N ASP A 121 13.97 0.02 -23.99
CA ASP A 121 14.39 0.54 -25.27
C ASP A 121 13.66 -0.16 -26.45
N ALA A 122 13.95 0.28 -27.67
CA ALA A 122 13.37 -0.31 -28.88
C ALA A 122 13.70 -1.80 -29.09
N ALA A 123 14.74 -2.32 -28.43
CA ALA A 123 15.14 -3.73 -28.47
C ALA A 123 14.51 -4.54 -27.32
N GLY A 124 13.61 -3.96 -26.53
CA GLY A 124 12.98 -4.59 -25.36
C GLY A 124 13.94 -4.84 -24.20
N ARG A 125 15.02 -4.06 -24.10
CA ARG A 125 15.95 -4.11 -22.97
C ARG A 125 15.58 -3.03 -21.95
N ILE A 126 15.74 -3.34 -20.68
CA ILE A 126 15.46 -2.43 -19.59
C ILE A 126 16.43 -1.26 -19.63
N ALA A 127 15.94 -0.08 -19.97
CA ALA A 127 16.72 1.15 -20.03
C ALA A 127 16.77 1.87 -18.69
N TRP A 128 15.68 1.85 -17.93
CA TRP A 128 15.55 2.54 -16.66
C TRP A 128 14.50 1.89 -15.75
N THR A 129 14.66 2.07 -14.43
CA THR A 129 13.69 1.62 -13.42
C THR A 129 13.69 2.58 -12.24
N ASN A 130 12.54 2.78 -11.62
CA ASN A 130 12.47 3.51 -10.35
C ASN A 130 12.92 2.65 -9.16
N GLU A 131 13.17 3.28 -8.01
CA GLU A 131 13.67 2.61 -6.80
C GLU A 131 12.70 1.52 -6.25
N PRO A 132 11.36 1.73 -6.20
CA PRO A 132 10.44 0.65 -5.84
C PRO A 132 10.59 -0.60 -6.70
N MET A 133 10.77 -0.44 -8.02
CA MET A 133 10.93 -1.56 -8.96
C MET A 133 12.21 -2.36 -8.69
N ARG A 134 13.28 -1.74 -8.22
CA ARG A 134 14.54 -2.40 -7.87
C ARG A 134 14.43 -3.26 -6.61
N ARG A 135 13.53 -2.90 -5.69
CA ARG A 135 13.36 -3.55 -4.38
C ARG A 135 12.26 -4.62 -4.38
N ILE A 136 11.53 -4.82 -5.48
CA ILE A 136 10.40 -5.73 -5.50
C ILE A 136 10.87 -7.18 -5.27
N PRO A 137 10.38 -7.90 -4.24
CA PRO A 137 10.74 -9.29 -4.03
C PRO A 137 10.04 -10.17 -5.07
N GLY A 138 10.78 -11.12 -5.65
CA GLY A 138 10.16 -12.21 -6.42
C GLY A 138 10.10 -12.04 -7.94
N PHE A 139 10.69 -11.00 -8.50
CA PHE A 139 11.10 -11.07 -9.90
C PHE A 139 12.32 -11.99 -10.02
N THR A 140 12.35 -12.83 -11.04
CA THR A 140 13.42 -13.83 -11.27
C THR A 140 14.75 -13.16 -11.59
N GLY A 141 15.37 -12.52 -10.60
CA GLY A 141 16.62 -11.80 -10.70
C GLY A 141 16.46 -10.30 -10.39
N ASN A 142 17.56 -9.66 -9.93
CA ASN A 142 17.58 -8.22 -9.77
C ASN A 142 17.26 -7.55 -11.11
N VAL A 143 16.26 -6.68 -11.14
CA VAL A 143 15.93 -5.85 -12.30
C VAL A 143 17.15 -4.97 -12.60
N ARG A 144 17.89 -5.30 -13.67
CA ARG A 144 19.11 -4.58 -14.05
C ARG A 144 18.94 -3.94 -15.41
N THR A 145 19.41 -2.71 -15.55
CA THR A 145 19.49 -2.02 -16.83
C THR A 145 20.37 -2.79 -17.82
N GLY A 146 19.98 -2.79 -19.10
CA GLY A 146 20.64 -3.52 -20.18
C GLY A 146 20.19 -4.95 -20.40
N HIS A 147 19.47 -5.57 -19.44
CA HIS A 147 18.93 -6.92 -19.59
C HIS A 147 17.65 -6.91 -20.42
N ALA A 148 17.39 -7.97 -21.17
CA ALA A 148 16.13 -8.12 -21.89
C ALA A 148 14.97 -8.30 -20.90
N LEU A 149 13.84 -7.63 -21.15
CA LEU A 149 12.64 -7.70 -20.30
C LEU A 149 12.22 -9.15 -20.06
N VAL A 150 12.21 -9.99 -21.11
CA VAL A 150 11.80 -11.40 -21.06
C VAL A 150 12.67 -12.26 -20.13
N GLN A 151 13.92 -11.86 -19.91
CA GLN A 151 14.82 -12.58 -18.99
C GLN A 151 14.53 -12.27 -17.53
N THR A 152 14.02 -11.07 -17.28
CA THR A 152 13.75 -10.55 -15.93
C THR A 152 12.32 -10.81 -15.48
N ILE A 153 11.35 -10.59 -16.38
CA ILE A 153 9.92 -10.74 -16.12
C ILE A 153 9.36 -11.80 -17.08
N ARG A 154 8.93 -12.93 -16.51
CA ARG A 154 8.40 -14.09 -17.29
C ARG A 154 6.88 -14.20 -17.20
N VAL A 155 6.19 -13.08 -17.07
CA VAL A 155 4.74 -13.02 -17.03
C VAL A 155 4.26 -12.70 -18.45
N PRO A 156 3.49 -13.60 -19.09
CA PRO A 156 3.09 -13.43 -20.50
C PRO A 156 2.33 -12.14 -20.77
N GLU A 157 1.47 -11.71 -19.83
CA GLU A 157 0.65 -10.52 -19.95
C GLU A 157 1.52 -9.25 -19.97
N VAL A 158 2.62 -9.22 -19.19
CA VAL A 158 3.59 -8.11 -19.19
C VAL A 158 4.31 -8.03 -20.52
N LEU A 159 4.75 -9.18 -21.03
CA LEU A 159 5.48 -9.26 -22.30
C LEU A 159 4.58 -8.85 -23.47
N GLU A 160 3.32 -9.23 -23.44
CA GLU A 160 2.35 -8.85 -24.46
C GLU A 160 2.04 -7.36 -24.42
N CYS A 161 1.83 -6.76 -23.22
CA CYS A 161 1.68 -5.30 -23.11
C CYS A 161 2.90 -4.56 -23.62
N ALA A 162 4.11 -5.03 -23.29
CA ALA A 162 5.34 -4.45 -23.77
C ALA A 162 5.46 -4.55 -25.31
N ARG A 163 5.11 -5.70 -25.90
CA ARG A 163 5.12 -5.92 -27.35
C ARG A 163 4.16 -4.94 -28.06
N ILE A 164 2.92 -4.83 -27.60
CA ILE A 164 1.94 -3.90 -28.18
C ILE A 164 2.47 -2.47 -28.12
N ALA A 165 3.01 -2.02 -26.99
CA ALA A 165 3.54 -0.68 -26.84
C ALA A 165 4.77 -0.42 -27.73
N LEU A 166 5.64 -1.43 -27.94
CA LEU A 166 6.85 -1.30 -28.77
C LEU A 166 6.55 -1.41 -30.26
N GLU A 167 5.76 -2.40 -30.68
CA GLU A 167 5.55 -2.73 -32.10
C GLU A 167 4.34 -2.00 -32.68
N GLU A 168 3.20 -2.00 -31.98
CA GLU A 168 1.94 -1.42 -32.46
C GLU A 168 1.83 0.06 -32.10
N ARG A 169 2.67 0.56 -31.16
CA ARG A 169 2.68 1.95 -30.70
C ARG A 169 1.37 2.38 -30.06
N GLU A 170 0.68 1.43 -29.42
CA GLU A 170 -0.58 1.62 -28.71
C GLU A 170 -0.39 1.42 -27.22
N ILE A 171 -1.28 2.00 -26.43
CA ILE A 171 -1.34 1.79 -24.99
C ILE A 171 -1.98 0.42 -24.74
N ALA A 172 -1.30 -0.43 -23.99
CA ALA A 172 -1.80 -1.73 -23.59
C ALA A 172 -2.00 -1.80 -22.08
N GLU A 173 -3.17 -2.27 -21.66
CA GLU A 173 -3.50 -2.42 -20.24
C GLU A 173 -3.98 -3.83 -19.93
N ARG A 174 -3.61 -4.34 -18.76
CA ARG A 174 -4.11 -5.61 -18.20
C ARG A 174 -4.34 -5.42 -16.71
N SER A 175 -5.54 -5.75 -16.28
CA SER A 175 -5.93 -5.68 -14.87
C SER A 175 -5.77 -7.05 -14.21
N ALA A 176 -5.54 -7.07 -12.90
CA ALA A 176 -5.53 -8.26 -12.06
C ALA A 176 -4.58 -9.38 -12.52
N VAL A 177 -3.39 -9.02 -13.01
CA VAL A 177 -2.36 -9.99 -13.42
C VAL A 177 -1.69 -10.58 -12.18
N ARG A 178 -1.80 -11.89 -12.01
CA ARG A 178 -1.22 -12.60 -10.87
C ARG A 178 0.22 -13.00 -11.14
N PHE A 179 1.11 -12.58 -10.24
CA PHE A 179 2.51 -12.93 -10.27
C PHE A 179 2.83 -14.18 -9.44
N PRO A 180 3.94 -14.87 -9.73
CA PRO A 180 4.36 -16.06 -8.96
C PRO A 180 4.57 -15.80 -7.46
N THR A 181 4.76 -14.56 -7.06
CA THR A 181 4.86 -14.11 -5.67
C THR A 181 3.54 -14.09 -4.90
N GLY A 182 2.42 -14.37 -5.56
CA GLY A 182 1.07 -14.23 -5.03
C GLY A 182 0.50 -12.81 -5.08
N ARG A 183 1.30 -11.81 -5.48
CA ARG A 183 0.83 -10.43 -5.67
C ARG A 183 0.06 -10.30 -6.98
N ILE A 184 -0.86 -9.34 -7.00
CA ILE A 184 -1.70 -9.03 -8.16
C ILE A 184 -1.40 -7.60 -8.60
N PHE A 185 -1.09 -7.42 -9.88
CA PHE A 185 -0.77 -6.11 -10.42
C PHE A 185 -1.73 -5.70 -11.55
N SER A 186 -2.07 -4.44 -11.60
CA SER A 186 -2.56 -3.78 -12.82
C SER A 186 -1.34 -3.29 -13.60
N ILE A 187 -1.27 -3.61 -14.88
CA ILE A 187 -0.15 -3.31 -15.77
C ILE A 187 -0.63 -2.38 -16.86
N SER A 188 0.11 -1.30 -17.08
CA SER A 188 -0.09 -0.39 -18.22
C SER A 188 1.24 -0.20 -18.93
N ALA A 189 1.28 -0.40 -20.24
CA ALA A 189 2.43 -0.15 -21.09
C ALA A 189 2.10 0.93 -22.11
N SER A 190 2.92 1.96 -22.19
CA SER A 190 2.75 3.11 -23.08
C SER A 190 4.00 3.34 -23.94
N PRO A 191 3.85 3.64 -25.23
CA PRO A 191 4.98 3.91 -26.11
C PRO A 191 5.67 5.23 -25.77
N MET A 192 6.99 5.25 -25.88
CA MET A 192 7.82 6.46 -25.74
C MET A 192 8.20 7.05 -27.09
N PRO A 193 8.49 8.37 -27.17
CA PRO A 193 8.88 9.02 -28.43
C PRO A 193 10.12 8.43 -29.11
N ASP A 194 11.06 7.89 -28.32
CA ASP A 194 12.34 7.31 -28.73
C ASP A 194 12.27 5.83 -29.15
N GLN A 195 11.10 5.35 -29.54
CA GLN A 195 10.79 3.97 -29.90
C GLN A 195 10.84 2.96 -28.73
N GLY A 196 11.05 3.42 -27.52
CA GLY A 196 10.93 2.62 -26.31
C GLY A 196 9.48 2.53 -25.81
N ALA A 197 9.31 1.91 -24.62
CA ALA A 197 8.05 1.87 -23.91
C ALA A 197 8.26 2.03 -22.38
N VAL A 198 7.29 2.65 -21.71
CA VAL A 198 7.21 2.69 -20.25
C VAL A 198 6.15 1.69 -19.79
N ILE A 199 6.50 0.88 -18.81
CA ILE A 199 5.60 -0.09 -18.20
C ILE A 199 5.45 0.26 -16.73
N VAL A 200 4.20 0.43 -16.31
CA VAL A 200 3.81 0.74 -14.94
C VAL A 200 3.09 -0.45 -14.35
N PHE A 201 3.49 -0.85 -13.14
CA PHE A 201 2.83 -1.89 -12.37
C PHE A 201 2.27 -1.27 -11.10
N ARG A 202 0.98 -1.36 -10.91
CA ARG A 202 0.29 -0.95 -9.69
C ARG A 202 -0.10 -2.17 -8.89
N ASP A 203 0.34 -2.26 -7.64
CA ASP A 203 -0.05 -3.35 -6.75
C ASP A 203 -1.53 -3.18 -6.35
N VAL A 204 -2.37 -4.06 -6.85
CA VAL A 204 -3.81 -4.09 -6.57
C VAL A 204 -4.19 -5.29 -5.71
N THR A 205 -3.22 -5.96 -5.10
CA THR A 205 -3.43 -7.20 -4.33
C THR A 205 -4.51 -7.03 -3.27
N ARG A 206 -4.43 -5.95 -2.48
CA ARG A 206 -5.41 -5.67 -1.42
C ARG A 206 -6.80 -5.39 -2.00
N LEU A 207 -6.87 -4.61 -3.07
CA LEU A 207 -8.14 -4.27 -3.74
C LEU A 207 -8.81 -5.52 -4.29
N GLU A 208 -8.07 -6.33 -5.03
CA GLU A 208 -8.58 -7.59 -5.60
C GLU A 208 -9.05 -8.59 -4.53
N HIS A 209 -8.34 -8.66 -3.39
CA HIS A 209 -8.78 -9.51 -2.28
C HIS A 209 -10.10 -9.02 -1.68
N VAL A 210 -10.26 -7.70 -1.51
CA VAL A 210 -11.51 -7.11 -1.00
C VAL A 210 -12.65 -7.34 -1.98
N GLU A 211 -12.46 -7.08 -3.27
CA GLU A 211 -13.47 -7.31 -4.29
C GLU A 211 -13.85 -8.80 -4.43
N HIS A 212 -12.86 -9.69 -4.34
CA HIS A 212 -13.10 -11.13 -4.37
C HIS A 212 -13.94 -11.56 -3.16
N ALA A 213 -13.55 -11.12 -1.96
CA ALA A 213 -14.29 -11.43 -0.74
C ALA A 213 -15.73 -10.89 -0.81
N GLN A 214 -15.94 -9.70 -1.35
CA GLN A 214 -17.28 -9.12 -1.55
C GLN A 214 -18.11 -9.93 -2.55
N ARG A 215 -17.53 -10.32 -3.68
CA ARG A 215 -18.23 -11.16 -4.68
C ARG A 215 -18.60 -12.52 -4.10
N GLU A 216 -17.70 -13.15 -3.36
CA GLU A 216 -17.93 -14.42 -2.69
C GLU A 216 -19.02 -14.29 -1.61
N PHE A 217 -19.00 -13.20 -0.83
CA PHE A 217 -20.04 -12.89 0.15
C PHE A 217 -21.43 -12.81 -0.49
N VAL A 218 -21.61 -12.01 -1.55
CA VAL A 218 -22.90 -11.87 -2.25
C VAL A 218 -23.37 -13.21 -2.83
N ALA A 219 -22.48 -14.00 -3.41
CA ALA A 219 -22.79 -15.31 -3.95
C ALA A 219 -23.28 -16.27 -2.84
N ASN A 220 -22.57 -16.29 -1.71
CA ASN A 220 -22.89 -17.15 -0.57
C ASN A 220 -24.25 -16.74 0.09
N VAL A 221 -24.48 -15.43 0.29
CA VAL A 221 -25.77 -14.91 0.77
C VAL A 221 -26.91 -15.38 -0.13
N SER A 222 -26.76 -15.21 -1.45
CA SER A 222 -27.78 -15.60 -2.42
C SER A 222 -28.08 -17.10 -2.35
N HIS A 223 -27.04 -17.92 -2.14
CA HIS A 223 -27.19 -19.37 -2.05
C HIS A 223 -27.87 -19.80 -0.76
N GLU A 224 -27.46 -19.21 0.38
CA GLU A 224 -28.03 -19.52 1.71
C GLU A 224 -29.48 -19.01 1.86
N LEU A 225 -29.89 -17.99 1.12
CA LEU A 225 -31.28 -17.52 1.06
C LEU A 225 -32.12 -18.39 0.11
N ARG A 226 -31.59 -18.78 -1.04
CA ARG A 226 -32.35 -19.57 -2.05
C ARG A 226 -32.79 -20.92 -1.53
N THR A 227 -31.92 -21.61 -0.79
CA THR A 227 -32.20 -22.98 -0.29
C THR A 227 -33.44 -23.05 0.62
N PRO A 228 -33.58 -22.26 1.70
CA PRO A 228 -34.76 -22.27 2.55
C PRO A 228 -36.01 -21.77 1.81
N LEU A 229 -35.85 -20.77 0.92
CA LEU A 229 -36.96 -20.23 0.13
C LEU A 229 -37.55 -21.29 -0.80
N THR A 230 -36.69 -22.05 -1.52
CA THR A 230 -37.15 -23.18 -2.37
C THR A 230 -37.86 -24.24 -1.55
N SER A 231 -37.37 -24.52 -0.32
CA SER A 231 -38.01 -25.49 0.55
C SER A 231 -39.39 -24.98 1.03
N ILE A 232 -39.49 -23.71 1.40
CA ILE A 232 -40.78 -23.08 1.78
C ILE A 232 -41.76 -23.19 0.64
N LEU A 233 -41.36 -22.78 -0.58
CA LEU A 233 -42.22 -22.85 -1.77
C LEU A 233 -42.72 -24.27 -2.04
N GLY A 234 -41.80 -25.27 -2.03
CA GLY A 234 -42.20 -26.67 -2.26
C GLY A 234 -43.16 -27.20 -1.20
N TYR A 235 -42.98 -26.85 0.09
CA TYR A 235 -43.97 -27.25 1.13
C TYR A 235 -45.27 -26.51 1.02
N VAL A 236 -45.29 -25.26 0.59
CA VAL A 236 -46.53 -24.53 0.30
C VAL A 236 -47.28 -25.15 -0.86
N GLU A 237 -46.59 -25.52 -1.95
CA GLU A 237 -47.19 -26.22 -3.09
C GLU A 237 -47.82 -27.54 -2.65
N MET A 238 -47.12 -28.36 -1.84
CA MET A 238 -47.65 -29.58 -1.27
C MET A 238 -48.88 -29.39 -0.36
N LEU A 239 -48.89 -28.27 0.40
CA LEU A 239 -50.06 -27.93 1.23
C LEU A 239 -51.25 -27.48 0.39
N VAL A 240 -51.06 -26.80 -0.71
CA VAL A 240 -52.11 -26.40 -1.64
C VAL A 240 -52.69 -27.66 -2.29
N ASP A 241 -51.86 -28.58 -2.77
CA ASP A 241 -52.30 -29.85 -3.34
C ASP A 241 -53.06 -30.71 -2.33
N ASP A 242 -52.58 -30.83 -1.08
CA ASP A 242 -53.24 -31.59 0.00
C ASP A 242 -54.60 -30.99 0.35
N ALA A 243 -54.71 -29.65 0.39
CA ALA A 243 -55.93 -28.96 0.66
C ALA A 243 -57.01 -29.15 -0.45
N GLU A 244 -56.59 -29.28 -1.70
CA GLU A 244 -57.50 -29.57 -2.80
C GLU A 244 -57.98 -31.03 -2.86
N ASN A 245 -57.17 -31.96 -2.38
CA ASN A 245 -57.49 -33.37 -2.47
C ASN A 245 -57.99 -34.03 -1.18
N THR A 246 -57.82 -33.38 0.01
CA THR A 246 -58.24 -33.96 1.31
C THR A 246 -58.84 -32.90 2.19
N PRO A 247 -60.18 -32.99 2.48
CA PRO A 247 -60.85 -32.07 3.41
C PRO A 247 -60.47 -32.43 4.85
N GLY A 248 -59.60 -31.64 5.40
CA GLY A 248 -59.17 -31.74 6.83
C GLY A 248 -57.67 -31.56 7.00
N THR A 249 -57.23 -31.13 8.20
CA THR A 249 -55.79 -30.95 8.50
C THR A 249 -55.15 -32.33 8.69
N SER A 250 -54.43 -32.79 7.68
CA SER A 250 -53.66 -34.05 7.75
C SER A 250 -52.42 -33.93 8.65
N GLU A 251 -51.88 -35.02 9.13
CA GLU A 251 -50.60 -35.02 9.91
C GLU A 251 -49.45 -34.52 9.02
N ALA A 252 -49.49 -34.81 7.71
CA ALA A 252 -48.58 -34.32 6.72
C ALA A 252 -48.63 -32.82 6.60
N SER A 253 -49.82 -32.20 6.59
CA SER A 253 -49.96 -30.71 6.59
C SER A 253 -49.28 -30.04 7.78
N ARG A 254 -49.32 -30.66 8.97
CA ARG A 254 -48.63 -30.14 10.18
C ARG A 254 -47.10 -30.23 10.02
N GLU A 255 -46.59 -31.33 9.45
CA GLU A 255 -45.16 -31.47 9.20
C GLU A 255 -44.66 -30.46 8.17
N PHE A 256 -45.45 -30.21 7.10
CA PHE A 256 -45.10 -29.18 6.10
C PHE A 256 -45.09 -27.77 6.69
N LEU A 257 -46.09 -27.42 7.52
CA LEU A 257 -46.14 -26.14 8.25
C LEU A 257 -44.95 -25.99 9.23
N ALA A 258 -44.58 -27.05 9.94
CA ALA A 258 -43.43 -27.04 10.82
C ALA A 258 -42.11 -26.82 10.02
N ALA A 259 -42.00 -27.45 8.86
CA ALA A 259 -40.82 -27.27 7.98
C ALA A 259 -40.77 -25.83 7.39
N ILE A 260 -41.87 -25.27 6.97
CA ILE A 260 -41.98 -23.86 6.53
C ILE A 260 -41.56 -22.92 7.65
N TYR A 261 -42.14 -23.09 8.85
CA TYR A 261 -41.80 -22.26 10.00
C TYR A 261 -40.30 -22.32 10.34
N LYS A 262 -39.72 -23.53 10.38
CA LYS A 262 -38.28 -23.73 10.60
C LYS A 262 -37.40 -22.98 9.60
N ASN A 263 -37.76 -23.03 8.32
CA ASN A 263 -37.00 -22.35 7.27
C ASN A 263 -37.18 -20.83 7.33
N ALA A 264 -38.41 -20.35 7.63
CA ALA A 264 -38.66 -18.91 7.82
C ALA A 264 -37.85 -18.31 8.98
N VAL A 265 -37.82 -19.02 10.13
CA VAL A 265 -37.00 -18.62 11.30
C VAL A 265 -35.51 -18.59 10.92
N ARG A 266 -35.06 -19.61 10.18
CA ARG A 266 -33.64 -19.62 9.69
C ARG A 266 -33.33 -18.41 8.80
N MET A 267 -34.24 -18.04 7.89
CA MET A 267 -34.07 -16.86 7.06
C MET A 267 -34.04 -15.57 7.89
N GLY A 268 -34.92 -15.43 8.89
CA GLY A 268 -34.92 -14.31 9.82
C GLY A 268 -33.56 -14.14 10.50
N ARG A 269 -33.01 -15.21 11.07
CA ARG A 269 -31.68 -15.20 11.70
C ARG A 269 -30.57 -14.83 10.69
N LEU A 270 -30.61 -15.36 9.48
CA LEU A 270 -29.62 -15.02 8.44
C LEU A 270 -29.65 -13.54 8.10
N THR A 271 -30.86 -12.93 7.99
CA THR A 271 -30.99 -11.49 7.72
C THR A 271 -30.52 -10.64 8.90
N GLU A 272 -30.76 -11.07 10.14
CA GLU A 272 -30.25 -10.39 11.34
C GLU A 272 -28.73 -10.46 11.40
N ASP A 273 -28.12 -11.63 11.17
CA ASP A 273 -26.67 -11.83 11.09
C ASP A 273 -26.03 -10.93 10.04
N LEU A 274 -26.65 -10.80 8.87
CA LEU A 274 -26.19 -9.93 7.78
C LEU A 274 -26.24 -8.44 8.17
N LEU A 275 -27.32 -8.00 8.81
CA LEU A 275 -27.46 -6.61 9.28
C LEU A 275 -26.44 -6.27 10.39
N VAL A 276 -26.16 -7.19 11.29
CA VAL A 276 -25.12 -7.01 12.30
C VAL A 276 -23.75 -6.88 11.64
N MET A 277 -23.45 -7.75 10.66
CA MET A 277 -22.19 -7.73 9.94
C MET A 277 -22.00 -6.44 9.16
N GLU A 278 -23.01 -5.97 8.43
CA GLU A 278 -22.97 -4.72 7.67
C GLU A 278 -22.68 -3.52 8.59
N LYS A 279 -23.39 -3.42 9.74
CA LYS A 279 -23.19 -2.34 10.70
C LYS A 279 -21.81 -2.32 11.33
N VAL A 280 -21.19 -3.49 11.51
CA VAL A 280 -19.81 -3.58 12.07
C VAL A 280 -18.77 -3.24 11.01
N GLU A 281 -18.99 -3.63 9.76
CA GLU A 281 -18.05 -3.37 8.65
C GLU A 281 -18.09 -1.92 8.16
N SER A 282 -19.28 -1.31 8.08
CA SER A 282 -19.41 0.09 7.70
C SER A 282 -18.83 1.05 8.74
N GLY A 283 -18.57 0.56 9.96
CA GLY A 283 -18.20 1.41 11.09
C GLY A 283 -19.39 2.21 11.63
N ASP A 284 -20.61 1.95 11.13
CA ASP A 284 -21.84 2.64 11.56
C ASP A 284 -22.31 2.17 12.96
N ARG A 285 -21.79 1.04 13.44
CA ARG A 285 -21.99 0.62 14.82
C ARG A 285 -20.87 1.22 15.68
N GLU A 286 -21.09 2.43 16.18
CA GLU A 286 -20.28 2.93 17.29
C GLU A 286 -20.54 2.06 18.51
N LEU A 287 -19.58 1.18 18.83
CA LEU A 287 -19.60 0.47 20.11
C LEU A 287 -19.52 1.50 21.23
N GLN A 288 -20.29 1.28 22.29
CA GLN A 288 -20.26 2.09 23.51
C GLN A 288 -19.64 1.30 24.68
N PRO A 289 -18.31 1.05 24.62
CA PRO A 289 -17.66 0.27 25.67
C PRO A 289 -17.64 1.06 26.97
N ILE A 290 -18.28 0.50 27.97
CA ILE A 290 -18.28 0.99 29.35
C ILE A 290 -17.53 0.00 30.25
N PRO A 291 -17.09 0.42 31.46
CA PRO A 291 -16.56 -0.50 32.44
C PRO A 291 -17.66 -1.46 32.93
N VAL A 292 -17.48 -2.77 32.71
CA VAL A 292 -18.41 -3.83 33.10
C VAL A 292 -17.66 -4.91 33.88
N HIS A 293 -18.28 -5.42 34.95
CA HIS A 293 -17.71 -6.53 35.69
C HIS A 293 -17.76 -7.85 34.93
N THR A 294 -16.71 -8.63 34.95
CA THR A 294 -16.65 -9.94 34.27
C THR A 294 -17.71 -10.88 34.79
N ALA A 295 -17.97 -10.88 36.12
CA ALA A 295 -19.03 -11.65 36.75
C ALA A 295 -20.44 -11.27 36.25
N ALA A 296 -20.67 -10.01 35.93
CA ALA A 296 -21.97 -9.57 35.38
C ALA A 296 -22.13 -10.10 33.94
N LEU A 297 -21.10 -9.96 33.08
CA LEU A 297 -21.10 -10.47 31.69
C LEU A 297 -21.37 -11.98 31.66
N LEU A 298 -20.66 -12.77 32.48
CA LEU A 298 -20.88 -14.22 32.54
C LEU A 298 -22.30 -14.59 33.00
N ARG A 299 -22.87 -13.91 34.03
CA ARG A 299 -24.24 -14.13 34.47
C ARG A 299 -25.26 -13.79 33.39
N GLU A 300 -25.11 -12.65 32.71
CA GLU A 300 -26.00 -12.25 31.62
C GLU A 300 -25.91 -13.19 30.43
N ALA A 301 -24.72 -13.66 30.08
CA ALA A 301 -24.53 -14.66 29.04
C ALA A 301 -25.29 -15.97 29.34
N VAL A 302 -25.26 -16.44 30.61
CA VAL A 302 -26.05 -17.60 31.02
C VAL A 302 -27.55 -17.35 30.88
N ILE A 303 -28.03 -16.18 31.31
CA ILE A 303 -29.47 -15.80 31.23
C ILE A 303 -29.90 -15.75 29.76
N ALA A 304 -29.11 -15.13 28.89
CA ALA A 304 -29.44 -15.00 27.48
C ALA A 304 -29.63 -16.34 26.76
N VAL A 305 -28.87 -17.37 27.15
CA VAL A 305 -28.93 -18.69 26.49
C VAL A 305 -29.80 -19.71 27.23
N LYS A 306 -30.35 -19.35 28.39
CA LYS A 306 -31.14 -20.28 29.25
C LYS A 306 -32.31 -20.96 28.51
N GLY A 307 -32.95 -20.24 27.61
CA GLY A 307 -34.05 -20.78 26.79
C GLY A 307 -33.60 -21.74 25.68
N LEU A 308 -32.31 -21.80 25.37
CA LEU A 308 -31.72 -22.68 24.35
C LEU A 308 -31.17 -23.98 24.96
N LEU A 309 -31.00 -24.01 26.31
CA LEU A 309 -30.44 -25.15 26.99
C LEU A 309 -31.46 -26.31 27.01
N ARG A 310 -30.99 -27.52 26.69
CA ARG A 310 -31.81 -28.75 26.79
C ARG A 310 -31.68 -29.34 28.19
N GLU A 311 -32.62 -30.19 28.58
CA GLU A 311 -32.62 -30.86 29.89
C GLU A 311 -31.36 -31.71 30.13
N ASP A 312 -30.70 -32.20 29.07
CA ASP A 312 -29.48 -33.00 29.10
C ASP A 312 -28.18 -32.14 29.04
N THR A 313 -28.30 -30.82 29.07
CA THR A 313 -27.15 -29.90 28.98
C THR A 313 -26.63 -29.56 30.39
N LYS A 314 -25.37 -29.90 30.65
CA LYS A 314 -24.63 -29.45 31.85
C LYS A 314 -23.91 -28.16 31.52
N PHE A 315 -24.32 -27.07 32.20
CA PHE A 315 -23.73 -25.75 32.01
C PHE A 315 -23.01 -25.31 33.28
N GLU A 316 -21.73 -25.04 33.19
CA GLU A 316 -20.88 -24.67 34.34
C GLU A 316 -20.25 -23.28 34.08
N VAL A 317 -20.17 -22.47 35.15
CA VAL A 317 -19.49 -21.16 35.11
C VAL A 317 -18.33 -21.20 36.07
N THR A 318 -17.12 -20.93 35.55
CA THR A 318 -15.92 -20.83 36.37
C THR A 318 -15.36 -19.43 36.26
N GLU A 319 -15.26 -18.73 37.36
CA GLU A 319 -14.78 -17.37 37.46
C GLU A 319 -13.50 -17.34 38.29
N ALA A 320 -12.40 -16.80 37.73
CA ALA A 320 -11.16 -16.72 38.46
C ALA A 320 -11.08 -15.50 39.39
N ALA A 321 -11.52 -14.35 38.92
CA ALA A 321 -11.61 -13.09 39.64
C ALA A 321 -12.61 -12.16 38.97
N ASP A 322 -13.34 -11.35 39.78
CA ASP A 322 -14.19 -10.31 39.25
C ASP A 322 -13.35 -9.07 38.90
N MET A 323 -13.29 -8.75 37.62
CA MET A 323 -12.50 -7.65 37.07
C MET A 323 -13.37 -6.74 36.22
N LEU A 324 -12.96 -5.48 36.09
CA LEU A 324 -13.57 -4.52 35.16
C LEU A 324 -12.95 -4.64 33.79
N VAL A 325 -13.78 -4.79 32.76
CA VAL A 325 -13.38 -4.78 31.35
C VAL A 325 -14.11 -3.68 30.59
N LYS A 326 -13.52 -3.15 29.55
CA LYS A 326 -14.17 -2.21 28.62
C LYS A 326 -15.02 -3.01 27.65
N ALA A 327 -16.32 -2.96 27.78
CA ALA A 327 -17.23 -3.75 26.95
C ALA A 327 -18.53 -2.98 26.61
N ASP A 328 -18.95 -3.13 25.37
CA ASP A 328 -20.35 -2.92 24.97
C ASP A 328 -21.10 -4.20 25.34
N ASN A 329 -21.99 -4.09 26.31
CA ASN A 329 -22.65 -5.24 26.91
C ASN A 329 -23.40 -6.09 25.87
N ASP A 330 -24.18 -5.46 25.00
CA ASP A 330 -24.98 -6.15 23.99
C ASP A 330 -24.10 -6.87 22.94
N ALA A 331 -23.02 -6.23 22.55
CA ALA A 331 -22.07 -6.82 21.59
C ALA A 331 -21.33 -8.02 22.21
N VAL A 332 -20.89 -7.94 23.46
CA VAL A 332 -20.23 -9.06 24.15
C VAL A 332 -21.20 -10.20 24.43
N LEU A 333 -22.45 -9.92 24.81
CA LEU A 333 -23.49 -10.94 24.93
C LEU A 333 -23.74 -11.65 23.59
N GLN A 334 -23.72 -10.93 22.48
CA GLN A 334 -23.80 -11.53 21.13
C GLN A 334 -22.61 -12.45 20.84
N VAL A 335 -21.39 -12.10 21.27
CA VAL A 335 -20.21 -12.99 21.16
C VAL A 335 -20.47 -14.28 21.94
N PHE A 336 -20.88 -14.19 23.20
CA PHE A 336 -21.21 -15.37 24.02
C PHE A 336 -22.31 -16.21 23.39
N ALA A 337 -23.40 -15.60 22.91
CA ALA A 337 -24.49 -16.29 22.27
C ALA A 337 -23.99 -17.12 21.06
N ASN A 338 -23.21 -16.52 20.19
CA ASN A 338 -22.64 -17.20 19.02
C ASN A 338 -21.71 -18.37 19.39
N LEU A 339 -20.87 -18.21 20.41
CA LEU A 339 -19.98 -19.28 20.90
C LEU A 339 -20.74 -20.40 21.59
N ILE A 340 -21.74 -20.06 22.43
CA ILE A 340 -22.54 -21.04 23.15
C ILE A 340 -23.48 -21.78 22.21
N GLU A 341 -24.14 -21.11 21.25
CA GLU A 341 -24.94 -21.78 20.20
C GLU A 341 -24.10 -22.77 19.41
N ASN A 342 -22.84 -22.41 19.09
CA ASN A 342 -21.90 -23.30 18.45
C ASN A 342 -21.58 -24.54 19.32
N ALA A 343 -21.32 -24.34 20.61
CA ALA A 343 -21.10 -25.40 21.58
C ALA A 343 -22.32 -26.33 21.73
N LEU A 344 -23.55 -25.78 21.73
CA LEU A 344 -24.79 -26.55 21.77
C LEU A 344 -25.00 -27.37 20.48
N ALA A 345 -24.62 -26.86 19.34
CA ALA A 345 -24.77 -27.51 18.05
C ALA A 345 -23.76 -28.64 17.81
N TYR A 346 -22.54 -28.50 18.29
CA TYR A 346 -21.39 -29.39 17.95
C TYR A 346 -20.76 -30.04 19.19
N GLY A 347 -21.02 -29.53 20.41
CA GLY A 347 -20.39 -29.96 21.64
C GLY A 347 -21.02 -31.21 22.30
N ARG A 348 -21.86 -31.97 21.56
CA ARG A 348 -22.48 -33.19 22.10
C ARG A 348 -21.48 -34.33 22.13
N GLY A 349 -21.01 -34.66 23.34
CA GLY A 349 -20.15 -35.81 23.62
C GLY A 349 -20.92 -37.08 23.94
N PRO A 350 -20.23 -38.19 24.30
CA PRO A 350 -20.85 -39.46 24.66
C PRO A 350 -21.72 -39.41 25.91
N GLN A 351 -21.49 -38.41 26.81
CA GLN A 351 -22.17 -38.22 28.07
C GLN A 351 -23.21 -37.06 28.05
N GLY A 352 -23.62 -36.63 26.87
CA GLY A 352 -24.49 -35.47 26.70
C GLY A 352 -23.70 -34.20 26.32
N THR A 353 -24.36 -33.04 26.40
CA THR A 353 -23.74 -31.75 26.13
C THR A 353 -23.23 -31.14 27.44
N ARG A 354 -21.94 -30.86 27.52
CA ARG A 354 -21.32 -30.12 28.63
C ARG A 354 -20.67 -28.87 28.08
N ILE A 355 -20.94 -27.72 28.72
CA ILE A 355 -20.40 -26.43 28.33
C ILE A 355 -19.86 -25.74 29.58
N ILE A 356 -18.63 -25.26 29.53
CA ILE A 356 -18.02 -24.47 30.60
C ILE A 356 -17.73 -23.09 30.03
N ILE A 357 -18.17 -22.04 30.72
CA ILE A 357 -17.74 -20.67 30.46
C ILE A 357 -16.84 -20.19 31.59
N SER A 358 -15.77 -19.47 31.24
CA SER A 358 -14.82 -18.97 32.25
C SER A 358 -14.25 -17.60 31.87
N SER A 359 -13.72 -16.91 32.90
CA SER A 359 -12.88 -15.72 32.73
C SER A 359 -11.61 -15.85 33.53
N GLU A 360 -10.50 -15.39 32.97
CA GLU A 360 -9.18 -15.40 33.61
C GLU A 360 -8.34 -14.21 33.12
N LEU A 361 -7.37 -13.75 33.94
CA LEU A 361 -6.45 -12.71 33.53
C LEU A 361 -5.47 -13.29 32.49
N SER A 362 -5.24 -12.56 31.44
CA SER A 362 -4.27 -12.98 30.42
C SER A 362 -2.86 -12.96 30.98
N THR A 363 -2.17 -14.10 30.88
CA THR A 363 -0.76 -14.21 31.28
C THR A 363 0.18 -13.61 30.23
N MET A 364 -0.28 -13.51 28.98
CA MET A 364 0.50 -12.99 27.85
C MET A 364 0.36 -11.47 27.71
N ASP A 365 -0.80 -10.92 28.05
CA ASP A 365 -1.12 -9.49 28.03
C ASP A 365 -1.87 -9.11 29.33
N PRO A 366 -1.15 -8.63 30.35
CA PRO A 366 -1.74 -8.28 31.66
C PRO A 366 -2.82 -7.17 31.58
N GLY A 367 -2.93 -6.48 30.43
CA GLY A 367 -3.96 -5.49 30.15
C GLY A 367 -5.28 -6.06 29.64
N SER A 368 -5.42 -7.39 29.57
CA SER A 368 -6.58 -8.07 28.98
C SER A 368 -7.11 -9.20 29.86
N VAL A 369 -8.42 -9.42 29.80
CA VAL A 369 -9.11 -10.60 30.37
C VAL A 369 -9.44 -11.56 29.25
N ILE A 370 -9.13 -12.85 29.45
CA ILE A 370 -9.54 -13.94 28.56
C ILE A 370 -10.88 -14.47 29.02
N PHE A 371 -11.86 -14.51 28.15
CA PHE A 371 -13.09 -15.25 28.28
C PHE A 371 -13.03 -16.51 27.46
N SER A 372 -13.59 -17.62 27.94
CA SER A 372 -13.64 -18.86 27.16
C SER A 372 -15.00 -19.55 27.24
N VAL A 373 -15.33 -20.24 26.15
CA VAL A 373 -16.46 -21.18 26.05
C VAL A 373 -15.87 -22.52 25.59
N GLU A 374 -16.00 -23.53 26.48
CA GLU A 374 -15.44 -24.86 26.25
C GLU A 374 -16.56 -25.90 26.05
N ASP A 375 -16.46 -26.72 25.06
CA ASP A 375 -17.28 -27.87 24.75
C ASP A 375 -16.47 -29.17 24.77
N PHE A 376 -17.14 -30.30 24.92
CA PHE A 376 -16.53 -31.64 24.96
C PHE A 376 -17.04 -32.52 23.78
N GLY A 377 -17.25 -31.91 22.64
CA GLY A 377 -17.78 -32.55 21.45
C GLY A 377 -16.72 -33.20 20.57
N ALA A 378 -16.96 -33.18 19.26
CA ALA A 378 -16.13 -33.85 18.27
C ALA A 378 -14.76 -33.17 18.04
N GLY A 379 -14.59 -31.92 18.48
CA GLY A 379 -13.40 -31.13 18.21
C GLY A 379 -13.27 -30.70 16.74
N ILE A 380 -12.21 -29.92 16.44
CA ILE A 380 -11.95 -29.29 15.15
C ILE A 380 -10.57 -29.74 14.63
N ALA A 381 -10.51 -30.24 13.40
CA ALA A 381 -9.25 -30.58 12.77
C ALA A 381 -8.36 -29.35 12.55
N SER A 382 -7.04 -29.54 12.63
CA SER A 382 -6.06 -28.44 12.54
C SER A 382 -6.22 -27.59 11.27
N GLU A 383 -6.54 -28.21 10.13
CA GLU A 383 -6.74 -27.57 8.84
C GLU A 383 -7.94 -26.61 8.80
N HIS A 384 -8.86 -26.70 9.75
CA HIS A 384 -10.06 -25.87 9.82
C HIS A 384 -9.96 -24.74 10.84
N ARG A 385 -9.03 -24.81 11.82
CA ARG A 385 -8.98 -23.89 12.98
C ARG A 385 -8.85 -22.43 12.58
N ASP A 386 -8.02 -22.13 11.59
CA ASP A 386 -7.83 -20.75 11.13
C ASP A 386 -9.01 -20.26 10.29
N ARG A 387 -9.74 -21.18 9.67
CA ARG A 387 -10.79 -20.89 8.70
C ARG A 387 -12.19 -20.82 9.28
N ILE A 388 -12.42 -21.38 10.49
CA ILE A 388 -13.77 -21.37 11.09
C ILE A 388 -14.31 -19.98 11.39
N PHE A 389 -13.45 -18.95 11.44
CA PHE A 389 -13.82 -17.54 11.58
C PHE A 389 -14.04 -16.83 10.23
N GLU A 390 -13.84 -17.53 9.09
CA GLU A 390 -14.21 -17.02 7.77
C GLU A 390 -15.73 -17.02 7.60
N ARG A 391 -16.27 -16.07 6.86
CA ARG A 391 -17.71 -15.95 6.60
C ARG A 391 -18.22 -17.15 5.83
N PHE A 392 -19.39 -17.68 6.26
CA PHE A 392 -20.04 -18.87 5.64
C PHE A 392 -19.20 -20.14 5.66
N TYR A 393 -18.03 -20.11 6.34
CA TYR A 393 -17.21 -21.31 6.42
C TYR A 393 -17.84 -22.36 7.31
N ARG A 394 -17.76 -23.61 6.86
CA ARG A 394 -18.29 -24.80 7.57
C ARG A 394 -17.38 -25.98 7.29
N ALA A 395 -16.81 -26.59 8.32
CA ALA A 395 -15.91 -27.72 8.19
C ALA A 395 -16.61 -28.96 7.57
N ASP A 396 -17.91 -29.18 7.88
CA ASP A 396 -18.71 -30.28 7.34
C ASP A 396 -20.07 -29.77 6.83
N LYS A 397 -20.21 -29.66 5.51
CA LYS A 397 -21.44 -29.18 4.83
C LYS A 397 -22.62 -30.16 4.96
N ALA A 398 -22.36 -31.45 5.18
CA ALA A 398 -23.40 -32.47 5.21
C ALA A 398 -24.08 -32.56 6.60
N ARG A 399 -23.27 -32.58 7.67
CA ARG A 399 -23.72 -32.72 9.05
C ARG A 399 -24.42 -31.47 9.59
N SER A 400 -24.00 -30.32 9.07
CA SER A 400 -24.47 -29.02 9.54
C SER A 400 -25.80 -28.54 8.91
N ARG A 401 -26.33 -29.21 7.87
CA ARG A 401 -27.66 -28.89 7.32
C ARG A 401 -28.81 -29.13 8.33
N GLY A 402 -28.64 -30.05 9.25
CA GLY A 402 -29.60 -30.34 10.31
C GLY A 402 -29.62 -29.35 11.49
N SER A 403 -28.49 -28.75 11.82
CA SER A 403 -28.31 -27.84 12.97
C SER A 403 -28.68 -26.36 12.69
N GLY A 404 -28.96 -25.97 11.45
CA GLY A 404 -29.52 -24.66 11.12
C GLY A 404 -28.55 -23.46 11.18
N GLY A 405 -27.24 -23.71 11.37
CA GLY A 405 -26.26 -22.64 11.47
C GLY A 405 -26.06 -21.89 10.13
N THR A 406 -25.93 -20.56 10.18
CA THR A 406 -25.72 -19.69 9.03
C THR A 406 -24.28 -19.69 8.52
N GLY A 407 -23.31 -20.06 9.38
CA GLY A 407 -21.88 -19.91 9.13
C GLY A 407 -21.37 -18.46 9.30
N LEU A 408 -22.21 -17.57 9.85
CA LEU A 408 -21.83 -16.18 10.12
C LEU A 408 -21.49 -15.94 11.59
N GLY A 409 -22.04 -16.73 12.54
CA GLY A 409 -21.91 -16.47 13.96
C GLY A 409 -20.47 -16.31 14.45
N LEU A 410 -19.53 -17.20 14.05
CA LEU A 410 -18.13 -17.09 14.46
C LEU A 410 -17.42 -15.89 13.81
N SER A 411 -17.76 -15.53 12.57
CA SER A 411 -17.20 -14.34 11.93
C SER A 411 -17.74 -13.05 12.56
N ILE A 412 -19.01 -13.02 12.98
CA ILE A 412 -19.59 -11.92 13.75
C ILE A 412 -18.90 -11.79 15.10
N ALA A 413 -18.71 -12.91 15.83
CA ALA A 413 -18.00 -12.91 17.11
C ALA A 413 -16.59 -12.33 16.95
N LYS A 414 -15.86 -12.73 15.92
CA LYS A 414 -14.53 -12.20 15.61
C LYS A 414 -14.54 -10.68 15.38
N HIS A 415 -15.41 -10.18 14.54
CA HIS A 415 -15.48 -8.74 14.25
C HIS A 415 -15.86 -7.92 15.49
N LEU A 416 -16.79 -8.42 16.31
CA LEU A 416 -17.19 -7.73 17.55
C LEU A 416 -16.04 -7.69 18.56
N VAL A 417 -15.28 -8.76 18.72
CA VAL A 417 -14.10 -8.82 19.59
C VAL A 417 -12.98 -7.89 19.07
N GLU A 418 -12.68 -7.93 17.79
CA GLU A 418 -11.69 -7.05 17.17
C GLU A 418 -12.08 -5.55 17.29
N ALA A 419 -13.37 -5.24 17.18
CA ALA A 419 -13.88 -3.88 17.38
C ALA A 419 -13.74 -3.39 18.83
N HIS A 420 -13.66 -4.30 19.82
CA HIS A 420 -13.32 -3.99 21.22
C HIS A 420 -11.80 -3.89 21.47
N GLY A 421 -10.97 -4.09 20.42
CA GLY A 421 -9.50 -4.14 20.55
C GLY A 421 -8.97 -5.45 21.10
N GLY A 422 -9.82 -6.51 21.16
CA GLY A 422 -9.45 -7.85 21.58
C GLY A 422 -9.03 -8.78 20.44
N SER A 423 -8.80 -10.03 20.79
CA SER A 423 -8.47 -11.12 19.84
C SER A 423 -9.32 -12.35 20.18
N ILE A 424 -9.66 -13.16 19.16
CA ILE A 424 -10.40 -14.42 19.32
C ILE A 424 -9.65 -15.56 18.65
N TRP A 425 -9.64 -16.73 19.29
CA TRP A 425 -9.02 -17.95 18.77
C TRP A 425 -9.72 -19.20 19.27
N VAL A 426 -9.30 -20.37 18.79
CA VAL A 426 -9.80 -21.68 19.23
C VAL A 426 -8.63 -22.60 19.57
N GLU A 427 -8.79 -23.31 20.68
CA GLU A 427 -7.97 -24.44 21.08
C GLU A 427 -8.84 -25.70 20.95
N SER A 428 -8.47 -26.64 20.09
CA SER A 428 -9.30 -27.80 19.83
C SER A 428 -8.47 -28.97 19.31
N GLU A 429 -8.88 -30.18 19.67
CA GLU A 429 -8.32 -31.43 19.18
C GLU A 429 -9.48 -32.38 18.83
N LEU A 430 -9.33 -33.09 17.71
CA LEU A 430 -10.34 -34.06 17.27
C LEU A 430 -10.61 -35.09 18.37
N GLY A 431 -11.88 -35.24 18.74
CA GLY A 431 -12.34 -36.18 19.78
C GLY A 431 -12.28 -35.64 21.22
N HIS A 432 -11.70 -34.45 21.45
CA HIS A 432 -11.54 -33.86 22.80
C HIS A 432 -12.37 -32.60 23.02
N GLY A 433 -13.06 -32.10 22.00
CA GLY A 433 -13.87 -30.88 22.08
C GLY A 433 -13.13 -29.64 21.64
N SER A 434 -13.71 -28.47 21.95
CA SER A 434 -13.15 -27.18 21.54
C SER A 434 -13.31 -26.15 22.64
N ARG A 435 -12.29 -25.32 22.84
CA ARG A 435 -12.29 -24.16 23.72
C ARG A 435 -12.12 -22.90 22.85
N PHE A 436 -13.17 -22.12 22.71
CA PHE A 436 -13.15 -20.83 22.06
C PHE A 436 -12.78 -19.76 23.07
N CYS A 437 -11.76 -18.98 22.79
CA CYS A 437 -11.23 -17.95 23.66
C CYS A 437 -11.29 -16.59 22.99
N PHE A 438 -11.62 -15.54 23.77
CA PHE A 438 -11.49 -14.16 23.31
C PHE A 438 -11.03 -13.25 24.43
N THR A 439 -10.41 -12.12 24.08
CA THR A 439 -9.92 -11.13 25.04
C THR A 439 -10.72 -9.85 24.98
N LEU A 440 -10.85 -9.19 26.15
CA LEU A 440 -11.32 -7.81 26.27
C LEU A 440 -10.32 -7.00 27.10
N PRO A 441 -10.10 -5.71 26.77
CA PRO A 441 -9.23 -4.84 27.53
C PRO A 441 -9.75 -4.61 28.96
N VAL A 442 -8.84 -4.62 29.94
CA VAL A 442 -9.15 -4.23 31.32
C VAL A 442 -9.55 -2.76 31.33
N ALA A 443 -10.61 -2.43 32.08
CA ALA A 443 -10.99 -1.06 32.39
C ALA A 443 -10.28 -0.60 33.65
N GLU A 444 -9.75 0.62 33.65
CA GLU A 444 -9.33 1.28 34.88
C GLU A 444 -10.57 1.58 35.72
N GLU A 445 -10.52 1.34 37.05
CA GLU A 445 -11.58 1.80 37.93
C GLU A 445 -11.76 3.32 37.74
N PRO A 446 -13.01 3.80 37.56
CA PRO A 446 -13.23 5.23 37.51
C PRO A 446 -12.72 5.84 38.81
N ALA A 447 -11.72 6.73 38.71
CA ALA A 447 -11.12 7.38 39.88
C ALA A 447 -12.22 8.03 40.73
N GLY A 448 -12.59 7.37 41.78
CA GLY A 448 -13.20 7.77 43.01
C GLY A 448 -14.40 8.72 42.99
N GLU A 449 -15.56 8.25 43.35
CA GLU A 449 -16.33 8.92 44.38
C GLU A 449 -15.92 8.33 45.75
N VAL A 450 -15.00 9.02 46.40
CA VAL A 450 -14.73 8.79 47.83
C VAL A 450 -16.03 9.10 48.58
N SER A 451 -16.79 8.08 48.89
CA SER A 451 -17.92 8.15 49.81
C SER A 451 -17.41 8.56 51.18
N TYR A 452 -17.45 9.87 51.46
CA TYR A 452 -17.45 10.39 52.81
C TYR A 452 -18.70 9.85 53.54
N ARG A 453 -18.57 8.69 54.20
CA ARG A 453 -19.43 8.38 55.35
C ARG A 453 -18.68 8.90 56.58
N ALA A 454 -19.01 10.14 56.98
CA ALA A 454 -18.74 10.65 58.29
C ALA A 454 -19.92 10.25 59.22
N SER A 455 -19.54 9.66 60.35
CA SER A 455 -20.20 9.53 61.66
C SER A 455 -21.62 8.96 61.72
#